data_f0333e9be1bb59d132bb1c7605c0ed35
#
_entry.id   f0333e9be1bb59d132bb1c7605c0ed35
#
_cell.length_a   1.000
_cell.length_b   1.000
_cell.length_c   1.000
_cell.angle_alpha   90.00
_cell.angle_beta   90.00
_cell.angle_gamma   90.00
#
_symmetry.space_group_name_H-M   'P 1'
#
loop_
_entity.id
_entity.type
_entity.pdbx_description
1 polymer ?
#
loop_
_entity_poly.entity_id
_entity_poly.type
_entity_poly.pdbx_seq_one_letter_code
_entity_poly.pdbx_strand_id
1 'polypeptide(L)'
;MKRLQQFALLALVLLSPLYRVDAQEVKVSSALLEAFGKTNILDEERRQRVISLLSQDTTLLLPLDLELDAELVAFSDRTLRLKTSAVGSWELRLLPLLNGSSLTSVIERVTRPQADARITFLDQEGQVIKTEILALPTAEDFLRSLQLPETSSGYRLRELLRPLLYLLSWAEGQADVLLVTPSLLLTEEDKANTELTALIAQLPSLASVWDGKSFAPFTPRK
;
A
#
# COMPACT_ATOMS: atom_id res chain seq x y z
N MET A 1 2.51 31.77 -45.26
CA MET A 1 2.94 31.31 -43.91
C MET A 1 1.83 31.24 -42.84
N LYS A 2 0.55 31.52 -43.09
CA LYS A 2 -0.54 31.45 -42.11
C LYS A 2 -1.29 30.09 -42.03
N ARG A 3 -1.01 29.16 -42.95
CA ARG A 3 -1.69 27.83 -42.93
C ARG A 3 -0.94 26.72 -42.20
N LEU A 4 0.33 26.91 -41.86
CA LEU A 4 1.12 25.91 -41.10
C LEU A 4 0.89 25.99 -39.59
N GLN A 5 0.40 27.12 -39.05
CA GLN A 5 0.14 27.26 -37.60
C GLN A 5 -1.18 26.63 -37.15
N GLN A 6 -2.13 26.42 -38.06
CA GLN A 6 -3.43 25.82 -37.71
C GLN A 6 -3.35 24.28 -37.57
N PHE A 7 -2.38 23.63 -38.21
CA PHE A 7 -2.21 22.17 -38.07
C PHE A 7 -1.44 21.77 -36.80
N ALA A 8 -0.61 22.66 -36.25
CA ALA A 8 0.10 22.40 -35.01
C ALA A 8 -0.80 22.44 -33.77
N LEU A 9 -1.90 23.23 -33.82
CA LEU A 9 -2.84 23.31 -32.69
C LEU A 9 -3.80 22.10 -32.61
N LEU A 10 -4.10 21.46 -33.77
CA LEU A 10 -4.99 20.29 -33.79
C LEU A 10 -4.28 19.00 -33.34
N ALA A 11 -2.95 18.94 -33.51
CA ALA A 11 -2.18 17.77 -33.05
C ALA A 11 -1.93 17.75 -31.53
N LEU A 12 -2.01 18.91 -30.85
CA LEU A 12 -1.80 18.99 -29.41
C LEU A 12 -3.01 18.53 -28.58
N VAL A 13 -4.19 18.52 -29.17
CA VAL A 13 -5.43 18.06 -28.49
C VAL A 13 -5.56 16.54 -28.50
N LEU A 14 -4.84 15.84 -29.40
CA LEU A 14 -4.87 14.38 -29.49
C LEU A 14 -3.87 13.67 -28.59
N LEU A 15 -3.02 14.41 -27.85
CA LEU A 15 -2.03 13.89 -26.89
C LEU A 15 -2.42 14.12 -25.44
N SER A 16 -3.68 14.47 -25.17
CA SER A 16 -4.19 14.38 -23.80
C SER A 16 -4.11 12.90 -23.40
N PRO A 17 -3.39 12.54 -22.33
CA PRO A 17 -3.46 11.18 -21.81
C PRO A 17 -4.94 10.94 -21.51
N LEU A 18 -5.58 10.09 -22.33
CA LEU A 18 -6.87 9.53 -21.99
C LEU A 18 -6.64 8.83 -20.63
N TYR A 19 -7.04 9.48 -19.55
CA TYR A 19 -7.22 8.79 -18.29
C TYR A 19 -8.19 7.66 -18.58
N ARG A 20 -7.64 6.46 -18.75
CA ARG A 20 -8.46 5.27 -18.82
C ARG A 20 -9.11 5.15 -17.45
N VAL A 21 -10.37 5.51 -17.39
CA VAL A 21 -11.23 5.11 -16.29
C VAL A 21 -11.42 3.61 -16.49
N ASP A 22 -10.68 2.81 -15.70
CA ASP A 22 -10.81 1.36 -15.77
C ASP A 22 -12.15 0.98 -15.12
N ALA A 23 -13.05 0.45 -15.94
CA ALA A 23 -14.28 -0.15 -15.46
C ALA A 23 -13.94 -1.57 -14.94
N GLN A 24 -14.09 -1.79 -13.65
CA GLN A 24 -13.84 -3.08 -13.04
C GLN A 24 -15.14 -3.85 -12.80
N GLU A 25 -15.19 -5.10 -13.28
CA GLU A 25 -16.30 -6.00 -12.99
C GLU A 25 -16.30 -6.32 -11.49
N VAL A 26 -17.46 -6.18 -10.82
CA VAL A 26 -17.58 -6.42 -9.38
C VAL A 26 -17.60 -7.92 -9.11
N LYS A 27 -16.51 -8.44 -8.56
CA LYS A 27 -16.41 -9.81 -8.04
C LYS A 27 -15.70 -9.78 -6.70
N VAL A 28 -16.46 -9.48 -5.67
CA VAL A 28 -15.95 -9.42 -4.29
C VAL A 28 -16.51 -10.62 -3.53
N SER A 29 -15.68 -11.30 -2.76
CA SER A 29 -16.16 -12.39 -1.93
C SER A 29 -17.05 -11.89 -0.78
N SER A 30 -18.10 -12.65 -0.45
CA SER A 30 -18.94 -12.34 0.72
C SER A 30 -18.12 -12.27 2.02
N ALA A 31 -17.08 -13.10 2.12
CA ALA A 31 -16.15 -13.08 3.26
C ALA A 31 -15.41 -11.74 3.40
N LEU A 32 -15.00 -11.11 2.28
CA LEU A 32 -14.35 -9.80 2.33
C LEU A 32 -15.33 -8.72 2.78
N LEU A 33 -16.58 -8.74 2.29
CA LEU A 33 -17.60 -7.77 2.69
C LEU A 33 -17.98 -7.94 4.17
N GLU A 34 -18.09 -9.16 4.65
CA GLU A 34 -18.33 -9.45 6.07
C GLU A 34 -17.17 -8.94 6.94
N ALA A 35 -15.93 -9.24 6.55
CA ALA A 35 -14.74 -8.77 7.24
C ALA A 35 -14.67 -7.24 7.28
N PHE A 36 -14.94 -6.56 6.15
CA PHE A 36 -15.00 -5.11 6.08
C PHE A 36 -16.08 -4.53 6.98
N GLY A 37 -17.27 -5.14 7.03
CA GLY A 37 -18.37 -4.74 7.90
C GLY A 37 -18.01 -4.73 9.39
N LYS A 38 -17.05 -5.54 9.82
CA LYS A 38 -16.54 -5.63 11.19
C LYS A 38 -15.44 -4.62 11.53
N THR A 39 -15.00 -3.81 10.56
CA THR A 39 -13.94 -2.80 10.78
C THR A 39 -14.51 -1.43 11.16
N ASN A 40 -13.64 -0.55 11.65
CA ASN A 40 -13.95 0.86 11.95
C ASN A 40 -13.32 1.83 10.93
N ILE A 41 -13.02 1.36 9.72
CA ILE A 41 -12.26 2.15 8.72
C ILE A 41 -13.06 3.35 8.23
N LEU A 42 -14.37 3.19 8.05
CA LEU A 42 -15.33 4.25 7.72
C LEU A 42 -16.40 4.29 8.79
N ASP A 43 -17.16 5.38 8.85
CA ASP A 43 -18.43 5.37 9.58
C ASP A 43 -19.42 4.34 9.01
N GLU A 44 -20.44 4.05 9.79
CA GLU A 44 -21.40 2.99 9.45
C GLU A 44 -22.11 3.26 8.12
N GLU A 45 -22.52 4.50 7.86
CA GLU A 45 -23.27 4.85 6.64
C GLU A 45 -22.44 4.60 5.38
N ARG A 46 -21.20 5.12 5.34
CA ARG A 46 -20.30 4.92 4.21
C ARG A 46 -19.88 3.46 4.07
N ARG A 47 -19.65 2.76 5.17
CA ARG A 47 -19.33 1.34 5.17
C ARG A 47 -20.46 0.51 4.55
N GLN A 48 -21.72 0.74 4.95
CA GLN A 48 -22.88 0.07 4.38
C GLN A 48 -23.10 0.43 2.89
N ARG A 49 -22.82 1.67 2.51
CA ARG A 49 -22.85 2.08 1.09
C ARG A 49 -21.84 1.28 0.26
N VAL A 50 -20.58 1.15 0.72
CA VAL A 50 -19.56 0.34 0.03
C VAL A 50 -19.99 -1.13 -0.07
N ILE A 51 -20.48 -1.72 1.02
CA ILE A 51 -20.97 -3.11 1.05
C ILE A 51 -22.13 -3.28 0.03
N SER A 52 -23.09 -2.38 0.03
CA SER A 52 -24.22 -2.44 -0.90
C SER A 52 -23.78 -2.37 -2.36
N LEU A 53 -22.88 -1.44 -2.68
CA LEU A 53 -22.34 -1.28 -4.04
C LEU A 53 -21.58 -2.52 -4.52
N LEU A 54 -20.73 -3.08 -3.66
CA LEU A 54 -19.91 -4.23 -3.97
C LEU A 54 -20.67 -5.57 -3.95
N SER A 55 -21.87 -5.59 -3.35
CA SER A 55 -22.76 -6.77 -3.35
C SER A 55 -23.60 -6.88 -4.63
N GLN A 56 -23.64 -5.83 -5.46
CA GLN A 56 -24.37 -5.83 -6.71
C GLN A 56 -23.46 -6.29 -7.86
N ASP A 57 -23.99 -7.07 -8.78
CA ASP A 57 -23.29 -7.49 -10.01
C ASP A 57 -23.31 -6.33 -11.02
N THR A 58 -22.53 -5.29 -10.72
CA THR A 58 -22.46 -4.07 -11.54
C THR A 58 -21.01 -3.69 -11.79
N THR A 59 -20.77 -3.02 -12.91
CA THR A 59 -19.46 -2.43 -13.21
C THR A 59 -19.34 -1.07 -12.52
N LEU A 60 -18.32 -0.89 -11.71
CA LEU A 60 -18.01 0.38 -11.04
C LEU A 60 -16.88 1.11 -11.75
N LEU A 61 -17.02 2.43 -11.83
CA LEU A 61 -15.94 3.34 -12.25
C LEU A 61 -15.13 3.74 -11.02
N LEU A 62 -13.84 3.47 -11.05
CA LEU A 62 -12.93 3.78 -9.95
C LEU A 62 -11.97 4.92 -10.33
N PRO A 63 -11.54 5.76 -9.37
CA PRO A 63 -11.99 5.77 -7.98
C PRO A 63 -13.43 6.25 -7.81
N LEU A 64 -14.17 5.67 -6.88
CA LEU A 64 -15.54 6.07 -6.52
C LEU A 64 -15.51 6.96 -5.29
N ASP A 65 -16.05 8.17 -5.41
CA ASP A 65 -16.20 9.12 -4.30
C ASP A 65 -17.23 8.59 -3.29
N LEU A 66 -16.83 8.59 -2.01
CA LEU A 66 -17.64 8.20 -0.86
C LEU A 66 -17.97 9.41 0.04
N GLU A 67 -17.67 10.62 -0.43
CA GLU A 67 -17.79 11.90 0.30
C GLU A 67 -16.74 12.09 1.41
N LEU A 68 -16.60 13.32 1.92
CA LEU A 68 -15.66 13.70 2.97
C LEU A 68 -14.21 13.23 2.74
N ASP A 69 -13.71 13.43 1.51
CA ASP A 69 -12.36 13.02 1.05
C ASP A 69 -12.12 11.49 1.07
N ALA A 70 -13.15 10.68 1.27
CA ALA A 70 -13.05 9.24 1.19
C ALA A 70 -13.36 8.74 -0.22
N GLU A 71 -12.60 7.73 -0.69
CA GLU A 71 -12.75 7.15 -2.01
C GLU A 71 -12.58 5.62 -1.94
N LEU A 72 -13.39 4.88 -2.69
CA LEU A 72 -13.11 3.49 -3.04
C LEU A 72 -12.14 3.48 -4.22
N VAL A 73 -10.91 3.04 -3.97
CA VAL A 73 -9.82 3.14 -4.95
C VAL A 73 -9.67 1.89 -5.80
N ALA A 74 -9.77 0.72 -5.18
CA ALA A 74 -9.66 -0.57 -5.86
C ALA A 74 -10.29 -1.69 -5.03
N PHE A 75 -10.67 -2.78 -5.69
CA PHE A 75 -11.12 -4.00 -5.04
C PHE A 75 -10.83 -5.24 -5.91
N SER A 76 -10.84 -6.40 -5.27
CA SER A 76 -10.79 -7.72 -5.90
C SER A 76 -11.62 -8.71 -5.09
N ASP A 77 -11.55 -9.98 -5.41
CA ASP A 77 -12.16 -11.06 -4.62
C ASP A 77 -11.72 -11.07 -3.15
N ARG A 78 -10.47 -10.69 -2.87
CA ARG A 78 -9.86 -10.74 -1.53
C ARG A 78 -9.27 -9.42 -1.04
N THR A 79 -9.39 -8.34 -1.79
CA THR A 79 -8.74 -7.06 -1.43
C THR A 79 -9.70 -5.90 -1.60
N LEU A 80 -9.66 -4.96 -0.67
CA LEU A 80 -10.38 -3.69 -0.70
C LEU A 80 -9.41 -2.56 -0.35
N ARG A 81 -9.31 -1.55 -1.22
CA ARG A 81 -8.48 -0.35 -1.00
C ARG A 81 -9.36 0.89 -0.90
N LEU A 82 -9.19 1.62 0.18
CA LEU A 82 -9.91 2.85 0.48
C LEU A 82 -8.93 3.97 0.77
N LYS A 83 -9.21 5.15 0.23
CA LYS A 83 -8.68 6.40 0.74
C LYS A 83 -9.71 6.95 1.73
N THR A 84 -9.30 7.38 2.89
CA THR A 84 -10.19 7.82 3.96
C THR A 84 -10.00 9.28 4.35
N SER A 85 -8.98 9.92 3.78
CA SER A 85 -8.70 11.34 3.90
C SER A 85 -7.66 11.77 2.87
N ALA A 86 -7.33 13.06 2.82
CA ALA A 86 -6.26 13.59 1.96
C ALA A 86 -4.87 12.95 2.22
N VAL A 87 -4.66 12.35 3.40
CA VAL A 87 -3.38 11.78 3.82
C VAL A 87 -3.43 10.34 4.29
N GLY A 88 -4.63 9.78 4.45
CA GLY A 88 -4.85 8.45 4.99
C GLY A 88 -5.45 7.48 3.98
N SER A 89 -4.95 6.25 3.95
CA SER A 89 -5.53 5.16 3.16
C SER A 89 -5.47 3.85 3.90
N TRP A 90 -6.38 2.95 3.53
CA TRP A 90 -6.49 1.62 4.12
C TRP A 90 -6.56 0.56 3.04
N GLU A 91 -5.98 -0.58 3.34
CA GLU A 91 -6.07 -1.76 2.49
C GLU A 91 -6.42 -2.96 3.35
N LEU A 92 -7.58 -3.57 3.08
CA LEU A 92 -7.96 -4.86 3.65
C LEU A 92 -7.58 -5.96 2.67
N ARG A 93 -7.10 -7.08 3.22
CA ARG A 93 -6.86 -8.29 2.45
C ARG A 93 -7.20 -9.53 3.26
N LEU A 94 -7.94 -10.44 2.67
CA LEU A 94 -8.14 -11.78 3.22
C LEU A 94 -6.92 -12.65 2.94
N LEU A 95 -6.35 -13.21 4.00
CA LEU A 95 -5.25 -14.16 3.96
C LEU A 95 -5.79 -15.56 4.23
N PRO A 96 -5.60 -16.51 3.31
CA PRO A 96 -6.11 -17.87 3.50
C PRO A 96 -5.36 -18.57 4.65
N LEU A 97 -6.08 -19.33 5.45
CA LEU A 97 -5.54 -20.20 6.48
C LEU A 97 -5.53 -21.66 5.99
N LEU A 98 -4.64 -22.48 6.57
CA LEU A 98 -4.52 -23.89 6.21
C LEU A 98 -5.80 -24.73 6.47
N ASN A 99 -6.67 -24.26 7.35
CA ASN A 99 -7.96 -24.89 7.65
C ASN A 99 -9.10 -24.50 6.68
N GLY A 100 -8.80 -23.72 5.64
CA GLY A 100 -9.77 -23.25 4.65
C GLY A 100 -10.55 -21.99 5.06
N SER A 101 -10.34 -21.46 6.27
CA SER A 101 -10.85 -20.15 6.67
C SER A 101 -9.88 -19.03 6.24
N SER A 102 -10.13 -17.80 6.65
CA SER A 102 -9.23 -16.66 6.41
C SER A 102 -9.11 -15.78 7.63
N LEU A 103 -7.99 -15.08 7.74
CA LEU A 103 -7.84 -13.93 8.60
C LEU A 103 -7.81 -12.65 7.75
N THR A 104 -8.13 -11.53 8.36
CA THR A 104 -8.11 -10.23 7.69
C THR A 104 -6.87 -9.47 8.07
N SER A 105 -6.04 -9.11 7.08
CA SER A 105 -4.99 -8.13 7.27
C SER A 105 -5.51 -6.74 6.93
N VAL A 106 -5.13 -5.76 7.73
CA VAL A 106 -5.50 -4.35 7.55
C VAL A 106 -4.22 -3.53 7.57
N ILE A 107 -3.86 -2.95 6.42
CA ILE A 107 -2.76 -1.99 6.32
C ILE A 107 -3.35 -0.58 6.35
N GLU A 108 -3.00 0.18 7.36
CA GLU A 108 -3.26 1.61 7.47
C GLU A 108 -2.01 2.37 7.03
N ARG A 109 -2.18 3.37 6.15
CA ARG A 109 -1.10 4.21 5.66
C ARG A 109 -1.41 5.67 5.90
N VAL A 110 -0.37 6.42 6.25
CA VAL A 110 -0.36 7.89 6.26
C VAL A 110 0.74 8.38 5.33
N THR A 111 0.53 9.53 4.68
CA THR A 111 1.51 10.10 3.73
C THR A 111 2.18 11.36 4.25
N ARG A 112 1.66 11.99 5.30
CA ARG A 112 2.20 13.23 5.88
C ARG A 112 2.12 13.21 7.40
N PRO A 113 3.06 13.87 8.11
CA PRO A 113 4.20 14.65 7.58
C PRO A 113 5.27 13.75 6.94
N GLN A 114 5.42 12.51 7.39
CA GLN A 114 6.26 11.46 6.83
C GLN A 114 5.38 10.25 6.51
N ALA A 115 5.67 9.59 5.40
CA ALA A 115 4.96 8.40 5.04
C ALA A 115 5.28 7.27 6.06
N ASP A 116 4.23 6.63 6.55
CA ASP A 116 4.32 5.49 7.46
C ASP A 116 3.14 4.56 7.25
N ALA A 117 3.31 3.30 7.61
CA ALA A 117 2.25 2.31 7.55
C ALA A 117 2.35 1.31 8.71
N ARG A 118 1.19 0.88 9.15
CA ARG A 118 1.08 -0.20 10.13
C ARG A 118 0.16 -1.29 9.59
N ILE A 119 0.41 -2.54 10.00
CA ILE A 119 -0.43 -3.68 9.67
C ILE A 119 -1.02 -4.27 10.94
N THR A 120 -2.29 -4.62 10.87
CA THR A 120 -3.04 -5.28 11.95
C THR A 120 -3.72 -6.51 11.37
N PHE A 121 -3.83 -7.57 12.16
CA PHE A 121 -4.53 -8.79 11.79
C PHE A 121 -5.77 -8.96 12.65
N LEU A 122 -6.89 -9.27 11.99
CA LEU A 122 -8.18 -9.50 12.64
C LEU A 122 -8.61 -10.94 12.40
N ASP A 123 -9.20 -11.55 13.42
CA ASP A 123 -9.86 -12.84 13.31
C ASP A 123 -11.22 -12.73 12.58
N GLN A 124 -11.96 -13.84 12.51
CA GLN A 124 -13.27 -13.89 11.86
C GLN A 124 -14.34 -13.04 12.57
N GLU A 125 -14.17 -12.80 13.86
CA GLU A 125 -15.03 -11.94 14.67
C GLU A 125 -14.66 -10.45 14.58
N GLY A 126 -13.59 -10.10 13.84
CA GLY A 126 -13.08 -8.75 13.70
C GLY A 126 -12.23 -8.29 14.90
N GLN A 127 -11.82 -9.22 15.77
CA GLN A 127 -10.98 -8.91 16.93
C GLN A 127 -9.50 -8.91 16.53
N VAL A 128 -8.74 -7.98 17.11
CA VAL A 128 -7.29 -7.91 16.85
C VAL A 128 -6.59 -9.15 17.41
N ILE A 129 -5.88 -9.84 16.55
CA ILE A 129 -5.05 -10.98 16.92
C ILE A 129 -3.81 -10.45 17.65
N LYS A 130 -3.65 -10.83 18.92
CA LYS A 130 -2.54 -10.40 19.79
C LYS A 130 -1.28 -11.26 19.63
N THR A 131 -1.40 -12.44 19.04
CA THR A 131 -0.26 -13.31 18.76
C THR A 131 0.58 -12.71 17.65
N GLU A 132 1.89 -12.71 17.81
CA GLU A 132 2.81 -12.22 16.78
C GLU A 132 2.78 -13.14 15.55
N ILE A 133 2.13 -12.68 14.50
CA ILE A 133 2.01 -13.39 13.22
C ILE A 133 3.11 -12.91 12.26
N LEU A 134 3.56 -11.69 12.44
CA LEU A 134 4.52 -10.98 11.60
C LEU A 134 5.52 -10.24 12.47
N ALA A 135 6.80 -10.57 12.35
CA ALA A 135 7.90 -9.77 12.87
C ALA A 135 8.38 -8.82 11.76
N LEU A 136 8.15 -7.50 11.90
CA LEU A 136 8.63 -6.52 10.93
C LEU A 136 10.16 -6.46 10.91
N PRO A 137 10.78 -6.16 9.75
CA PRO A 137 12.23 -6.10 9.63
C PRO A 137 12.82 -4.96 10.46
N THR A 138 14.04 -5.15 10.91
CA THR A 138 14.84 -4.15 11.63
C THR A 138 15.67 -3.30 10.67
N ALA A 139 16.30 -2.24 11.16
CA ALA A 139 17.25 -1.44 10.36
C ALA A 139 18.40 -2.31 9.81
N GLU A 140 18.89 -3.25 10.60
CA GLU A 140 19.95 -4.18 10.20
C GLU A 140 19.53 -5.10 9.05
N ASP A 141 18.25 -5.48 8.96
CA ASP A 141 17.75 -6.31 7.85
C ASP A 141 17.85 -5.56 6.51
N PHE A 142 17.57 -4.24 6.49
CA PHE A 142 17.74 -3.41 5.30
C PHE A 142 19.21 -3.17 4.97
N LEU A 143 20.06 -3.07 5.97
CA LEU A 143 21.49 -2.79 5.79
C LEU A 143 22.35 -4.03 5.48
N ARG A 144 21.83 -5.23 5.76
CA ARG A 144 22.56 -6.51 5.67
C ARG A 144 23.21 -6.75 4.31
N SER A 145 22.57 -6.33 3.23
CA SER A 145 23.06 -6.51 1.86
C SER A 145 23.95 -5.36 1.38
N LEU A 146 24.07 -4.28 2.16
CA LEU A 146 24.84 -3.10 1.79
C LEU A 146 26.23 -3.13 2.44
N GLN A 147 27.25 -2.84 1.61
CA GLN A 147 28.59 -2.54 2.11
C GLN A 147 28.62 -1.04 2.43
N LEU A 148 28.22 -0.68 3.64
CA LEU A 148 28.21 0.73 4.05
C LEU A 148 29.63 1.23 4.25
N PRO A 149 29.99 2.35 3.59
CA PRO A 149 31.30 2.98 3.80
C PRO A 149 31.38 3.59 5.21
N GLU A 150 32.60 3.66 5.75
CA GLU A 150 32.88 4.37 7.00
C GLU A 150 33.02 5.89 6.75
N THR A 151 32.01 6.47 6.11
CA THR A 151 31.91 7.91 5.81
C THR A 151 30.77 8.54 6.58
N SER A 152 30.73 9.88 6.61
CA SER A 152 29.60 10.61 7.20
C SER A 152 28.25 10.20 6.61
N SER A 153 28.19 9.93 5.30
CA SER A 153 26.98 9.46 4.62
C SER A 153 26.55 8.06 5.07
N GLY A 154 27.49 7.15 5.27
CA GLY A 154 27.21 5.81 5.81
C GLY A 154 26.68 5.85 7.24
N TYR A 155 27.25 6.70 8.11
CA TYR A 155 26.73 6.92 9.47
C TYR A 155 25.36 7.59 9.44
N ARG A 156 25.16 8.60 8.57
CA ARG A 156 23.88 9.29 8.43
C ARG A 156 22.77 8.36 7.99
N LEU A 157 23.03 7.42 7.08
CA LEU A 157 22.04 6.43 6.66
C LEU A 157 21.58 5.54 7.84
N ARG A 158 22.51 5.12 8.71
CA ARG A 158 22.14 4.37 9.93
C ARG A 158 21.26 5.18 10.87
N GLU A 159 21.51 6.49 11.00
CA GLU A 159 20.67 7.39 11.81
C GLU A 159 19.28 7.57 11.22
N LEU A 160 19.18 7.74 9.91
CA LEU A 160 17.88 7.91 9.20
C LEU A 160 16.98 6.69 9.34
N LEU A 161 17.54 5.51 9.60
CA LEU A 161 16.80 4.29 9.91
C LEU A 161 16.41 4.18 11.40
N ARG A 162 16.57 5.26 12.19
CA ARG A 162 16.23 5.34 13.63
C ARG A 162 15.48 6.65 13.94
N PRO A 163 14.14 6.70 14.10
CA PRO A 163 13.21 5.58 14.15
C PRO A 163 12.95 4.99 12.77
N LEU A 164 12.69 3.69 12.72
CA LEU A 164 12.36 3.00 11.49
C LEU A 164 10.86 3.12 11.21
N LEU A 165 10.51 3.83 10.15
CA LEU A 165 9.16 3.92 9.59
C LEU A 165 9.07 3.05 8.35
N TYR A 166 7.86 2.56 8.04
CA TYR A 166 7.66 1.60 6.97
C TYR A 166 6.69 2.08 5.91
N LEU A 167 6.95 1.69 4.67
CA LEU A 167 5.95 1.58 3.64
C LEU A 167 5.61 0.10 3.47
N LEU A 168 4.35 -0.24 3.69
CA LEU A 168 3.83 -1.60 3.58
C LEU A 168 2.91 -1.68 2.37
N SER A 169 3.05 -2.73 1.57
CA SER A 169 2.14 -3.02 0.45
C SER A 169 2.11 -4.50 0.13
N TRP A 170 1.03 -4.95 -0.47
CA TRP A 170 0.98 -6.28 -1.07
C TRP A 170 1.58 -6.25 -2.47
N ALA A 171 2.36 -7.27 -2.82
CA ALA A 171 2.94 -7.37 -4.15
C ALA A 171 1.84 -7.55 -5.21
N GLU A 172 1.90 -6.75 -6.28
CA GLU A 172 0.98 -6.90 -7.40
C GLU A 172 1.24 -8.21 -8.15
N GLY A 173 0.17 -8.90 -8.54
CA GLY A 173 0.26 -10.15 -9.28
C GLY A 173 0.86 -11.34 -8.51
N GLN A 174 1.24 -11.16 -7.25
CA GLN A 174 1.75 -12.23 -6.38
C GLN A 174 0.81 -12.39 -5.19
N ALA A 175 0.25 -13.60 -5.06
CA ALA A 175 -0.60 -13.90 -3.93
C ALA A 175 0.20 -13.88 -2.62
N ASP A 176 -0.33 -13.15 -1.63
CA ASP A 176 0.07 -13.23 -0.23
C ASP A 176 1.56 -12.90 0.06
N VAL A 177 2.16 -12.03 -0.78
CA VAL A 177 3.51 -11.49 -0.57
C VAL A 177 3.43 -10.07 -0.04
N LEU A 178 3.86 -9.85 1.20
CA LEU A 178 3.97 -8.53 1.82
C LEU A 178 5.33 -7.92 1.49
N LEU A 179 5.31 -6.68 1.01
CA LEU A 179 6.48 -5.86 0.75
C LEU A 179 6.65 -4.82 1.85
N VAL A 180 7.88 -4.64 2.27
CA VAL A 180 8.27 -3.64 3.26
C VAL A 180 9.44 -2.84 2.72
N THR A 181 9.29 -1.51 2.70
CA THR A 181 10.33 -0.57 2.31
C THR A 181 10.51 0.44 3.45
N PRO A 182 11.73 0.85 3.80
CA PRO A 182 11.91 1.87 4.82
C PRO A 182 11.46 3.23 4.29
N SER A 183 10.82 4.01 5.15
CA SER A 183 10.46 5.41 4.89
C SER A 183 11.41 6.31 5.65
N LEU A 184 12.14 7.18 4.94
CA LEU A 184 13.19 8.02 5.51
C LEU A 184 12.76 9.49 5.54
N LEU A 185 12.94 10.12 6.69
CA LEU A 185 12.73 11.58 6.84
C LEU A 185 14.02 12.32 6.46
N LEU A 186 14.06 12.79 5.22
CA LEU A 186 15.24 13.49 4.68
C LEU A 186 15.11 15.00 4.84
N THR A 187 16.16 15.65 5.35
CA THR A 187 16.33 17.10 5.28
C THR A 187 16.71 17.54 3.86
N GLU A 188 16.68 18.85 3.59
CA GLU A 188 17.16 19.37 2.30
C GLU A 188 18.67 19.12 2.10
N GLU A 189 19.45 19.12 3.20
CA GLU A 189 20.86 18.76 3.17
C GLU A 189 21.07 17.27 2.82
N ASP A 190 20.27 16.38 3.42
CA ASP A 190 20.31 14.95 3.09
C ASP A 190 20.01 14.71 1.60
N LYS A 191 19.02 15.41 1.05
CA LYS A 191 18.65 15.32 -0.38
C LYS A 191 19.73 15.86 -1.31
N ALA A 192 20.48 16.87 -0.87
CA ALA A 192 21.59 17.46 -1.63
C ALA A 192 22.87 16.61 -1.57
N ASN A 193 22.98 15.69 -0.61
CA ASN A 193 24.14 14.82 -0.46
C ASN A 193 24.06 13.64 -1.47
N THR A 194 24.86 13.71 -2.53
CA THR A 194 24.87 12.73 -3.61
C THR A 194 25.34 11.34 -3.17
N GLU A 195 26.30 11.24 -2.23
CA GLU A 195 26.74 9.95 -1.69
C GLU A 195 25.64 9.30 -0.87
N LEU A 196 24.97 10.06 0.00
CA LEU A 196 23.86 9.57 0.82
C LEU A 196 22.68 9.11 -0.05
N THR A 197 22.29 9.91 -1.05
CA THR A 197 21.20 9.54 -1.97
C THR A 197 21.51 8.29 -2.78
N ALA A 198 22.77 8.09 -3.18
CA ALA A 198 23.22 6.86 -3.83
C ALA A 198 23.16 5.63 -2.92
N LEU A 199 23.47 5.78 -1.62
CA LEU A 199 23.31 4.73 -0.62
C LEU A 199 21.83 4.40 -0.36
N ILE A 200 20.98 5.43 -0.22
CA ILE A 200 19.53 5.26 -0.04
C ILE A 200 18.90 4.50 -1.22
N ALA A 201 19.33 4.81 -2.45
CA ALA A 201 18.83 4.12 -3.65
C ALA A 201 19.19 2.62 -3.70
N GLN A 202 20.17 2.18 -2.92
CA GLN A 202 20.54 0.78 -2.80
C GLN A 202 19.79 0.02 -1.69
N LEU A 203 19.01 0.71 -0.84
CA LEU A 203 18.21 0.05 0.17
C LEU A 203 17.22 -0.92 -0.50
N PRO A 204 17.20 -2.19 -0.09
CA PRO A 204 16.29 -3.16 -0.69
C PRO A 204 14.85 -2.95 -0.21
N SER A 205 13.89 -3.26 -1.06
CA SER A 205 12.58 -3.67 -0.57
C SER A 205 12.67 -5.09 -0.06
N LEU A 206 12.12 -5.36 1.10
CA LEU A 206 12.09 -6.69 1.68
C LEU A 206 10.72 -7.32 1.44
N ALA A 207 10.70 -8.62 1.19
CA ALA A 207 9.49 -9.39 0.94
C ALA A 207 9.33 -10.53 1.95
N SER A 208 8.10 -10.75 2.38
CA SER A 208 7.72 -11.92 3.18
C SER A 208 6.48 -12.56 2.60
N VAL A 209 6.43 -13.88 2.60
CA VAL A 209 5.34 -14.69 2.05
C VAL A 209 4.51 -15.25 3.20
N TRP A 210 3.18 -15.14 3.07
CA TRP A 210 2.23 -15.80 3.95
C TRP A 210 2.08 -17.28 3.56
N ASP A 211 2.23 -18.19 4.50
CA ASP A 211 2.17 -19.64 4.27
C ASP A 211 0.85 -20.31 4.70
N GLY A 212 -0.11 -19.50 5.15
CA GLY A 212 -1.38 -19.99 5.73
C GLY A 212 -1.38 -20.08 7.25
N LYS A 213 -0.26 -19.76 7.92
CA LYS A 213 -0.12 -19.78 9.38
C LYS A 213 0.69 -18.58 9.89
N SER A 214 1.75 -18.22 9.20
CA SER A 214 2.69 -17.16 9.58
C SER A 214 3.37 -16.54 8.35
N PHE A 215 4.05 -15.43 8.54
CA PHE A 215 4.91 -14.87 7.52
C PHE A 215 6.30 -15.48 7.60
N ALA A 216 6.85 -15.84 6.44
CA ALA A 216 8.24 -16.27 6.34
C ALA A 216 9.19 -15.12 6.73
N PRO A 217 10.45 -15.41 7.11
CA PRO A 217 11.45 -14.37 7.31
C PRO A 217 11.57 -13.46 6.08
N PHE A 218 11.76 -12.15 6.30
CA PHE A 218 11.94 -11.19 5.23
C PHE A 218 13.22 -11.43 4.45
N THR A 219 13.12 -11.37 3.13
CA THR A 219 14.26 -11.47 2.21
C THR A 219 14.27 -10.30 1.24
N PRO A 220 15.45 -9.86 0.75
CA PRO A 220 15.52 -8.82 -0.27
C PRO A 220 14.77 -9.25 -1.53
N ARG A 221 13.92 -8.37 -2.05
CA ARG A 221 13.25 -8.58 -3.33
C ARG A 221 14.25 -8.27 -4.44
N LYS A 222 14.43 -9.24 -5.32
CA LYS A 222 15.21 -9.08 -6.55
C LYS A 222 14.39 -8.40 -7.64
#